data_0a572877120d6b1c274f1b181e4754ae
#
_entry.id   0a572877120d6b1c274f1b181e4754ae
#
_cell.length_a   1.000
_cell.length_b   1.000
_cell.length_c   1.000
_cell.angle_alpha   90.00
_cell.angle_beta   90.00
_cell.angle_gamma   90.00
#
_symmetry.space_group_name_H-M   'P 1'
#
loop_
_entity.id
_entity.type
_entity.pdbx_description
1 polymer ?
#
loop_
_entity_poly.entity_id
_entity_poly.type
_entity_poly.pdbx_seq_one_letter_code
_entity_poly.pdbx_strand_id
1 'polypeptide(L)'
;MKNVLLLEKCVGETPLECMNRFRAAHPEYADVPMTYAGRLDPMANGLLLVLAGDMVHRKDDFLGLDKEYRATVVFGVSTDTYDGLGKIQDTNIPPSPKATKGRGKNQTEGSKTDAYEGEMHFFAGIPEGWLRPTGSEKNALARSKAGSAEDMEKILESFVGTFEQCYPPYSSKTIDGVQMHQLARNGELDGKDIPKRMVTVYGVDGVETAAISRSEIAADLIDRIGRVTGDFRQDAIRAAWQAWQAEDPNRMMSVVSFRTAVSSGTYIRSIVHELGKRLGVGAVLWKLTRVRIGDFILENKDF
;
A
#
# COMPACT_ATOMS: atom_id res chain seq x y z
N MET A 1 -18.92 -30.44 -7.92
CA MET A 1 -18.40 -29.06 -7.90
C MET A 1 -17.44 -28.89 -6.74
N LYS A 2 -16.35 -28.11 -6.90
CA LYS A 2 -15.47 -27.76 -5.78
C LYS A 2 -16.16 -26.67 -4.95
N ASN A 3 -16.14 -26.80 -3.63
CA ASN A 3 -16.78 -25.83 -2.73
C ASN A 3 -15.81 -24.74 -2.23
N VAL A 4 -14.50 -24.96 -2.37
CA VAL A 4 -13.44 -23.99 -2.12
C VAL A 4 -12.69 -23.79 -3.42
N LEU A 5 -12.65 -22.56 -3.90
CA LEU A 5 -12.07 -22.16 -5.18
C LEU A 5 -10.92 -21.19 -4.94
N LEU A 6 -9.82 -21.41 -5.64
CA LEU A 6 -8.66 -20.53 -5.66
C LEU A 6 -8.70 -19.77 -6.98
N LEU A 7 -9.04 -18.49 -6.93
CA LEU A 7 -9.11 -17.63 -8.11
C LEU A 7 -7.91 -16.68 -8.11
N GLU A 8 -7.44 -16.36 -9.30
CA GLU A 8 -6.48 -15.29 -9.50
C GLU A 8 -7.23 -13.99 -9.82
N LYS A 9 -7.18 -13.03 -8.90
CA LYS A 9 -7.73 -11.70 -9.10
C LYS A 9 -6.73 -10.86 -9.89
N CYS A 10 -7.15 -10.25 -10.97
CA CYS A 10 -6.33 -9.34 -11.75
C CYS A 10 -6.29 -7.93 -11.14
N VAL A 11 -5.28 -7.15 -11.53
CA VAL A 11 -5.24 -5.70 -11.25
C VAL A 11 -6.43 -5.02 -11.92
N GLY A 12 -7.06 -4.09 -11.21
CA GLY A 12 -8.25 -3.36 -11.67
C GLY A 12 -9.56 -4.00 -11.24
N GLU A 13 -9.60 -5.31 -11.05
CA GLU A 13 -10.82 -6.02 -10.59
C GLU A 13 -11.07 -5.80 -9.09
N THR A 14 -12.31 -5.70 -8.71
CA THR A 14 -12.76 -5.97 -7.34
C THR A 14 -12.90 -7.49 -7.12
N PRO A 15 -12.92 -7.97 -5.86
CA PRO A 15 -13.18 -9.38 -5.57
C PRO A 15 -14.50 -9.89 -6.17
N LEU A 16 -15.53 -9.03 -6.24
CA LEU A 16 -16.81 -9.38 -6.83
C LEU A 16 -16.72 -9.59 -8.35
N GLU A 17 -15.99 -8.71 -9.03
CA GLU A 17 -15.77 -8.82 -10.48
C GLU A 17 -14.96 -10.07 -10.84
N CYS A 18 -13.95 -10.40 -10.04
CA CYS A 18 -13.20 -11.65 -10.19
C CYS A 18 -14.12 -12.87 -10.07
N MET A 19 -15.02 -12.89 -9.07
CA MET A 19 -16.02 -13.95 -8.93
C MET A 19 -16.99 -13.99 -10.12
N ASN A 20 -17.46 -12.83 -10.59
CA ASN A 20 -18.39 -12.76 -11.72
C ASN A 20 -17.71 -13.22 -13.03
N ARG A 21 -16.44 -12.88 -13.25
CA ARG A 21 -15.65 -13.38 -14.38
C ARG A 21 -15.51 -14.91 -14.32
N PHE A 22 -15.24 -15.46 -13.14
CA PHE A 22 -15.19 -16.91 -12.95
C PHE A 22 -16.55 -17.55 -13.25
N ARG A 23 -17.64 -17.01 -12.70
CA ARG A 23 -19.01 -17.53 -12.92
C ARG A 23 -19.42 -17.51 -14.40
N ALA A 24 -19.04 -16.46 -15.13
CA ALA A 24 -19.29 -16.38 -16.57
C ALA A 24 -18.56 -17.46 -17.38
N ALA A 25 -17.37 -17.88 -16.94
CA ALA A 25 -16.58 -18.94 -17.57
C ALA A 25 -16.98 -20.35 -17.11
N HIS A 26 -17.79 -20.47 -16.04
CA HIS A 26 -18.18 -21.73 -15.40
C HIS A 26 -19.69 -21.77 -15.14
N PRO A 27 -20.50 -22.09 -16.18
CA PRO A 27 -21.98 -22.10 -16.09
C PRO A 27 -22.53 -22.97 -14.97
N GLU A 28 -21.80 -24.01 -14.55
CA GLU A 28 -22.17 -24.88 -13.43
C GLU A 28 -22.25 -24.14 -12.07
N TYR A 29 -21.69 -22.92 -11.98
CA TYR A 29 -21.77 -22.05 -10.80
C TYR A 29 -22.75 -20.89 -10.96
N ALA A 30 -23.54 -20.81 -12.05
CA ALA A 30 -24.41 -19.68 -12.35
C ALA A 30 -25.36 -19.34 -11.18
N ASP A 31 -26.03 -20.36 -10.62
CA ASP A 31 -27.00 -20.21 -9.53
C ASP A 31 -26.43 -20.64 -8.16
N VAL A 32 -25.15 -20.94 -8.07
CA VAL A 32 -24.52 -21.37 -6.83
C VAL A 32 -24.21 -20.14 -5.97
N PRO A 33 -24.64 -20.09 -4.69
CA PRO A 33 -24.19 -19.06 -3.75
C PRO A 33 -22.67 -19.04 -3.66
N MET A 34 -22.07 -17.85 -3.74
CA MET A 34 -20.61 -17.69 -3.64
C MET A 34 -20.27 -16.48 -2.79
N THR A 35 -19.18 -16.58 -2.04
CA THR A 35 -18.58 -15.47 -1.29
C THR A 35 -17.06 -15.58 -1.29
N TYR A 36 -16.35 -14.47 -1.08
CA TYR A 36 -14.89 -14.50 -0.93
C TYR A 36 -14.48 -14.36 0.53
N ALA A 37 -13.40 -15.03 0.91
CA ALA A 37 -12.81 -14.97 2.24
C ALA A 37 -11.59 -14.02 2.24
N GLY A 38 -11.87 -12.77 2.57
CA GLY A 38 -10.86 -11.70 2.63
C GLY A 38 -10.74 -10.88 1.34
N ARG A 39 -10.91 -9.58 1.52
CA ARG A 39 -10.81 -8.60 0.42
C ARG A 39 -9.39 -8.51 -0.12
N LEU A 40 -9.27 -8.10 -1.35
CA LEU A 40 -8.04 -7.67 -2.01
C LEU A 40 -8.35 -6.37 -2.74
N ASP A 41 -7.51 -5.35 -2.51
CA ASP A 41 -7.71 -4.01 -3.06
C ASP A 41 -7.72 -4.04 -4.61
N PRO A 42 -8.37 -3.07 -5.30
CA PRO A 42 -8.41 -3.06 -6.77
C PRO A 42 -7.03 -3.04 -7.43
N MET A 43 -6.07 -2.31 -6.85
CA MET A 43 -4.69 -2.23 -7.36
C MET A 43 -3.84 -3.46 -7.06
N ALA A 44 -4.30 -4.35 -6.16
CA ALA A 44 -3.62 -5.59 -5.85
C ALA A 44 -4.11 -6.73 -6.74
N ASN A 45 -3.25 -7.72 -6.96
CA ASN A 45 -3.56 -8.96 -7.67
C ASN A 45 -3.21 -10.21 -6.84
N GLY A 46 -3.48 -11.37 -7.39
CA GLY A 46 -3.11 -12.66 -6.83
C GLY A 46 -4.25 -13.44 -6.23
N LEU A 47 -3.97 -14.29 -5.27
CA LEU A 47 -4.88 -15.30 -4.75
C LEU A 47 -6.12 -14.71 -4.08
N LEU A 48 -7.29 -15.08 -4.57
CA LEU A 48 -8.60 -14.83 -3.97
C LEU A 48 -9.25 -16.16 -3.61
N LEU A 49 -9.47 -16.38 -2.32
CA LEU A 49 -10.16 -17.56 -1.83
C LEU A 49 -11.67 -17.33 -1.91
N VAL A 50 -12.37 -18.17 -2.67
CA VAL A 50 -13.81 -18.12 -2.88
C VAL A 50 -14.46 -19.39 -2.38
N LEU A 51 -15.56 -19.23 -1.65
CA LEU A 51 -16.38 -20.31 -1.11
C LEU A 51 -17.67 -20.40 -1.90
N ALA A 52 -18.07 -21.61 -2.26
CA ALA A 52 -19.26 -21.89 -3.07
C ALA A 52 -20.20 -22.90 -2.37
N GLY A 53 -21.50 -22.81 -2.66
CA GLY A 53 -22.52 -23.66 -2.06
C GLY A 53 -22.58 -23.50 -0.54
N ASP A 54 -22.72 -24.59 0.19
CA ASP A 54 -22.86 -24.58 1.65
C ASP A 54 -21.62 -24.01 2.38
N MET A 55 -20.47 -23.96 1.71
CA MET A 55 -19.26 -23.40 2.30
C MET A 55 -19.33 -21.87 2.52
N VAL A 56 -20.29 -21.17 1.91
CA VAL A 56 -20.49 -19.73 2.17
C VAL A 56 -20.78 -19.43 3.64
N HIS A 57 -21.43 -20.37 4.34
CA HIS A 57 -21.75 -20.25 5.78
C HIS A 57 -20.52 -20.44 6.68
N ARG A 58 -19.45 -20.99 6.15
CA ARG A 58 -18.18 -21.20 6.86
C ARG A 58 -17.11 -20.12 6.57
N LYS A 59 -17.55 -18.97 6.05
CA LYS A 59 -16.65 -17.86 5.66
C LYS A 59 -15.70 -17.44 6.78
N ASP A 60 -16.19 -17.42 8.02
CA ASP A 60 -15.41 -16.95 9.17
C ASP A 60 -14.21 -17.88 9.47
N ASP A 61 -14.31 -19.17 9.18
CA ASP A 61 -13.21 -20.14 9.34
C ASP A 61 -12.01 -19.77 8.45
N PHE A 62 -12.25 -19.09 7.31
CA PHE A 62 -11.23 -18.72 6.33
C PHE A 62 -10.78 -17.26 6.45
N LEU A 63 -11.58 -16.39 7.05
CA LEU A 63 -11.22 -14.97 7.23
C LEU A 63 -10.01 -14.81 8.13
N GLY A 64 -9.88 -15.65 9.16
CA GLY A 64 -8.80 -15.62 10.14
C GLY A 64 -7.44 -16.11 9.65
N LEU A 65 -7.37 -16.77 8.49
CA LEU A 65 -6.13 -17.33 7.96
C LEU A 65 -5.08 -16.25 7.71
N ASP A 66 -3.82 -16.57 7.95
CA ASP A 66 -2.67 -15.72 7.66
C ASP A 66 -2.48 -15.53 6.14
N LYS A 67 -1.82 -14.47 5.76
CA LYS A 67 -1.59 -14.12 4.35
C LYS A 67 -0.11 -13.86 4.10
N GLU A 68 0.32 -14.14 2.88
CA GLU A 68 1.64 -13.74 2.42
C GLU A 68 1.50 -12.89 1.17
N TYR A 69 2.31 -11.83 1.12
CA TYR A 69 2.29 -10.87 0.05
C TYR A 69 3.69 -10.64 -0.52
N ARG A 70 3.75 -10.37 -1.82
CA ARG A 70 4.87 -9.68 -2.45
C ARG A 70 4.47 -8.22 -2.65
N ALA A 71 5.26 -7.29 -2.14
CA ALA A 71 5.00 -5.86 -2.20
C ALA A 71 6.13 -5.14 -2.94
N THR A 72 5.80 -4.11 -3.71
CA THR A 72 6.76 -3.18 -4.31
C THR A 72 6.38 -1.77 -3.93
N VAL A 73 7.33 -1.02 -3.41
CA VAL A 73 7.18 0.31 -2.82
C VAL A 73 8.00 1.32 -3.59
N VAL A 74 7.42 2.47 -3.89
CA VAL A 74 8.13 3.65 -4.42
C VAL A 74 8.29 4.67 -3.32
N PHE A 75 9.51 5.18 -3.12
CA PHE A 75 9.82 6.23 -2.16
C PHE A 75 9.85 7.62 -2.81
N GLY A 76 9.58 8.65 -1.99
CA GLY A 76 9.61 10.06 -2.40
C GLY A 76 8.29 10.59 -2.93
N VAL A 77 7.21 9.84 -2.76
CA VAL A 77 5.84 10.26 -3.07
C VAL A 77 4.88 9.56 -2.12
N SER A 78 3.81 10.23 -1.72
CA SER A 78 2.73 9.64 -0.91
C SER A 78 1.36 9.96 -1.48
N THR A 79 0.36 9.16 -1.14
CA THR A 79 -1.03 9.33 -1.58
C THR A 79 -1.99 9.20 -0.41
N ASP A 80 -3.20 9.71 -0.58
CA ASP A 80 -4.27 9.65 0.42
C ASP A 80 -4.81 8.22 0.67
N THR A 81 -4.57 7.27 -0.23
CA THR A 81 -4.93 5.86 -0.08
C THR A 81 -3.77 4.96 0.33
N TYR A 82 -2.53 5.50 0.35
CA TYR A 82 -1.26 4.81 0.58
C TYR A 82 -0.87 3.84 -0.55
N ASP A 83 -1.60 3.83 -1.66
CA ASP A 83 -1.30 3.09 -2.90
C ASP A 83 -1.49 3.96 -4.14
N GLY A 84 -1.25 3.40 -5.32
CA GLY A 84 -1.33 4.13 -6.59
C GLY A 84 -2.72 4.63 -6.96
N LEU A 85 -3.82 4.16 -6.33
CA LEU A 85 -5.19 4.61 -6.57
C LEU A 85 -5.57 5.81 -5.67
N GLY A 86 -4.59 6.55 -5.20
CA GLY A 86 -4.76 7.74 -4.38
C GLY A 86 -4.34 9.04 -5.07
N LYS A 87 -4.88 10.15 -4.54
CA LYS A 87 -4.38 11.49 -4.90
C LYS A 87 -3.03 11.71 -4.25
N ILE A 88 -2.07 12.20 -5.00
CA ILE A 88 -0.75 12.57 -4.49
C ILE A 88 -0.92 13.67 -3.44
N GLN A 89 -0.36 13.46 -2.24
CA GLN A 89 -0.43 14.37 -1.10
C GLN A 89 0.88 15.10 -0.86
N ASP A 90 1.99 14.39 -0.93
CA ASP A 90 3.30 14.94 -0.62
C ASP A 90 4.34 14.42 -1.60
N THR A 91 5.12 15.34 -2.15
CA THR A 91 6.26 15.09 -3.01
C THR A 91 7.53 15.60 -2.37
N ASN A 92 7.61 15.66 -1.02
CA ASN A 92 8.77 16.14 -0.28
C ASN A 92 10.00 15.25 -0.53
N ILE A 93 10.52 15.41 -1.74
CA ILE A 93 11.79 14.88 -2.15
C ILE A 93 12.80 15.99 -1.92
N PRO A 94 13.83 15.83 -1.08
CA PRO A 94 14.88 16.81 -1.02
C PRO A 94 15.43 17.04 -2.44
N PRO A 95 15.62 18.31 -2.85
CA PRO A 95 16.06 18.63 -4.21
C PRO A 95 17.39 17.92 -4.50
N SER A 96 17.49 17.31 -5.68
CA SER A 96 18.77 16.82 -6.20
C SER A 96 19.80 17.94 -6.08
N PRO A 97 21.05 17.67 -5.65
CA PRO A 97 22.07 18.68 -5.58
C PRO A 97 22.28 19.26 -6.98
N LYS A 98 21.66 20.41 -7.28
CA LYS A 98 22.02 21.18 -8.45
C LYS A 98 23.49 21.60 -8.26
N ALA A 99 24.27 21.37 -9.30
CA ALA A 99 25.62 21.90 -9.41
C ALA A 99 25.61 23.39 -8.99
N THR A 100 26.39 23.71 -7.98
CA THR A 100 26.50 25.04 -7.38
C THR A 100 26.88 26.09 -8.41
N LYS A 101 25.99 27.05 -8.67
CA LYS A 101 26.34 28.40 -9.06
C LYS A 101 25.46 29.40 -8.30
N GLY A 102 26.09 30.16 -7.41
CA GLY A 102 25.79 31.56 -7.09
C GLY A 102 24.62 31.84 -6.15
N ARG A 103 24.96 32.21 -4.94
CA ARG A 103 24.30 33.13 -3.99
C ARG A 103 23.01 33.84 -4.44
N GLY A 104 21.98 33.74 -3.59
CA GLY A 104 20.87 34.68 -3.52
C GLY A 104 20.03 34.38 -2.28
N LYS A 105 20.15 35.22 -1.25
CA LYS A 105 19.25 35.25 -0.08
C LYS A 105 17.89 35.71 -0.51
N ASN A 106 16.81 35.03 -0.11
CA ASN A 106 15.58 35.70 0.35
C ASN A 106 14.72 34.72 1.17
N GLN A 107 14.36 35.20 2.34
CA GLN A 107 13.40 34.61 3.28
C GLN A 107 11.99 34.84 2.72
N THR A 108 11.11 33.86 2.81
CA THR A 108 9.67 34.09 2.94
C THR A 108 9.06 33.02 3.83
N GLU A 109 8.23 33.51 4.71
CA GLU A 109 7.57 32.87 5.84
C GLU A 109 6.53 31.81 5.46
N GLY A 110 6.46 30.80 6.25
CA GLY A 110 5.44 29.98 6.84
C GLY A 110 4.06 29.88 6.19
N SER A 111 3.78 28.71 5.67
CA SER A 111 2.42 28.17 5.64
C SER A 111 2.35 27.03 6.66
N LYS A 112 1.53 27.23 7.70
CA LYS A 112 1.18 26.23 8.68
C LYS A 112 0.39 25.12 8.01
N THR A 113 0.98 23.95 7.85
CA THR A 113 0.24 22.71 7.67
C THR A 113 -0.04 22.17 9.06
N ASP A 114 -1.30 22.16 9.45
CA ASP A 114 -1.75 21.52 10.68
C ASP A 114 -1.44 20.03 10.59
N ALA A 115 -0.42 19.63 11.34
CA ALA A 115 -0.04 18.25 11.51
C ALA A 115 -1.11 17.54 12.33
N TYR A 116 -1.55 16.39 11.87
CA TYR A 116 -2.29 15.42 12.64
C TYR A 116 -1.45 15.00 13.85
N GLU A 117 -1.63 15.66 14.98
CA GLU A 117 -1.10 15.25 16.29
C GLU A 117 -2.02 14.19 16.91
N GLY A 118 -2.07 13.02 16.28
CA GLY A 118 -2.47 11.80 16.96
C GLY A 118 -1.19 11.06 17.34
N GLU A 119 -0.79 11.13 18.62
CA GLU A 119 0.29 10.29 19.13
C GLU A 119 -0.03 8.83 18.88
N MET A 120 0.47 8.29 17.77
CA MET A 120 0.48 6.86 17.54
C MET A 120 1.61 6.26 18.37
N HIS A 121 1.27 5.69 19.53
CA HIS A 121 2.17 4.79 20.25
C HIS A 121 2.39 3.52 19.43
N PHE A 122 3.20 3.62 18.40
CA PHE A 122 3.71 2.50 17.63
C PHE A 122 5.13 2.17 18.11
N PHE A 123 5.31 0.94 18.60
CA PHE A 123 6.60 0.30 18.88
C PHE A 123 7.38 0.76 20.11
N ALA A 124 7.11 0.13 21.23
CA ALA A 124 8.12 -0.08 22.27
C ALA A 124 9.17 -1.07 21.73
N GLY A 125 10.38 -0.60 21.44
CA GLY A 125 11.51 -1.47 21.06
C GLY A 125 12.42 -1.00 19.94
N ILE A 126 12.17 0.16 19.34
CA ILE A 126 13.12 0.75 18.36
C ILE A 126 14.24 1.47 19.12
N PRO A 127 15.53 1.23 18.81
CA PRO A 127 16.63 1.97 19.41
C PRO A 127 16.45 3.49 19.22
N GLU A 128 16.63 4.29 20.27
CA GLU A 128 16.40 5.74 20.27
C GLU A 128 17.14 6.51 19.15
N GLY A 129 18.24 5.98 18.64
CA GLY A 129 19.01 6.53 17.51
C GLY A 129 18.27 6.50 16.16
N TRP A 130 17.17 5.75 16.03
CA TRP A 130 16.38 5.61 14.80
C TRP A 130 15.15 6.51 14.76
N LEU A 131 14.76 7.06 15.92
CA LEU A 131 13.50 7.81 16.07
C LEU A 131 13.63 9.31 15.79
N ARG A 132 14.85 9.86 15.68
CA ARG A 132 15.09 11.29 15.40
C ARG A 132 16.32 11.50 14.52
N PRO A 133 16.18 11.59 13.20
CA PRO A 133 17.25 12.20 12.41
C PRO A 133 17.34 13.69 12.81
N THR A 134 18.40 14.09 13.48
CA THR A 134 18.74 15.50 13.65
C THR A 134 18.98 16.13 12.27
N GLY A 135 18.69 17.43 12.10
CA GLY A 135 18.57 18.11 10.80
C GLY A 135 19.69 17.92 9.76
N SER A 136 20.87 17.40 10.15
CA SER A 136 21.98 17.06 9.24
C SER A 136 21.93 15.61 8.73
N GLU A 137 21.38 14.66 9.50
CA GLU A 137 21.31 13.24 9.17
C GLU A 137 20.10 12.89 8.30
N LYS A 138 18.99 13.67 8.37
CA LYS A 138 17.84 13.57 7.45
C LYS A 138 18.26 13.60 5.98
N ASN A 139 19.39 14.24 5.70
CA ASN A 139 19.93 14.33 4.34
C ASN A 139 20.93 13.23 3.99
N ALA A 140 21.41 12.43 4.94
CA ALA A 140 22.44 11.42 4.67
C ALA A 140 21.84 10.14 4.07
N LEU A 141 20.69 9.67 4.58
CA LEU A 141 19.99 8.49 4.02
C LEU A 141 19.35 8.79 2.65
N ALA A 142 18.86 10.06 2.47
CA ALA A 142 18.36 10.52 1.18
C ALA A 142 19.50 10.88 0.19
N ARG A 143 20.73 11.03 0.65
CA ARG A 143 21.92 11.37 -0.15
C ARG A 143 22.82 10.17 -0.46
N SER A 144 22.78 9.12 0.35
CA SER A 144 23.42 7.88 -0.04
C SER A 144 22.54 7.21 -1.10
N LYS A 145 23.13 6.85 -2.24
CA LYS A 145 22.62 5.88 -3.21
C LYS A 145 21.67 4.95 -2.51
N ALA A 146 20.43 4.77 -3.03
CA ALA A 146 19.37 3.92 -2.48
C ALA A 146 19.98 2.93 -1.48
N GLY A 147 19.65 3.08 -0.18
CA GLY A 147 20.32 2.34 0.90
C GLY A 147 20.45 0.88 0.50
N SER A 148 21.52 0.22 0.85
CA SER A 148 21.74 -1.16 0.42
C SER A 148 20.51 -2.00 0.74
N ALA A 149 20.27 -3.08 0.01
CA ALA A 149 19.17 -4.01 0.31
C ALA A 149 19.21 -4.43 1.79
N GLU A 150 20.42 -4.61 2.35
CA GLU A 150 20.66 -4.94 3.75
C GLU A 150 20.18 -3.86 4.73
N ASP A 151 20.36 -2.56 4.42
CA ASP A 151 19.86 -1.48 5.26
C ASP A 151 18.33 -1.41 5.23
N MET A 152 17.76 -1.62 4.05
CA MET A 152 16.31 -1.66 3.90
C MET A 152 15.69 -2.88 4.58
N GLU A 153 16.35 -4.03 4.53
CA GLU A 153 15.94 -5.25 5.22
C GLU A 153 15.87 -5.02 6.73
N LYS A 154 16.89 -4.43 7.34
CA LYS A 154 16.88 -4.08 8.77
C LYS A 154 15.72 -3.15 9.15
N ILE A 155 15.39 -2.17 8.29
CA ILE A 155 14.27 -1.27 8.53
C ILE A 155 12.94 -2.03 8.42
N LEU A 156 12.79 -2.90 7.43
CA LEU A 156 11.61 -3.73 7.27
C LEU A 156 11.47 -4.76 8.39
N GLU A 157 12.56 -5.35 8.85
CA GLU A 157 12.59 -6.25 10.00
C GLU A 157 12.10 -5.57 11.29
N SER A 158 12.25 -4.25 11.42
CA SER A 158 11.71 -3.51 12.57
C SER A 158 10.18 -3.50 12.65
N PHE A 159 9.49 -3.94 11.59
CA PHE A 159 8.04 -4.14 11.59
C PHE A 159 7.63 -5.58 11.97
N VAL A 160 8.59 -6.50 12.13
CA VAL A 160 8.29 -7.88 12.55
C VAL A 160 7.86 -7.88 14.02
N GLY A 161 6.77 -8.59 14.30
CA GLY A 161 6.16 -8.67 15.63
C GLY A 161 4.68 -8.29 15.63
N THR A 162 4.11 -8.21 16.82
CA THR A 162 2.69 -7.88 17.02
C THR A 162 2.55 -6.43 17.49
N PHE A 163 1.71 -5.68 16.81
CA PHE A 163 1.48 -4.26 17.11
C PHE A 163 0.06 -3.81 16.75
N GLU A 164 -0.30 -2.65 17.24
CA GLU A 164 -1.56 -2.00 16.94
C GLU A 164 -1.44 -1.19 15.63
N GLN A 165 -2.26 -1.51 14.63
CA GLN A 165 -2.30 -0.85 13.34
C GLN A 165 -3.60 -0.07 13.16
N CYS A 166 -3.50 1.22 12.79
CA CYS A 166 -4.65 2.01 12.35
C CYS A 166 -5.17 1.53 11.00
N TYR A 167 -6.48 1.54 10.84
CA TYR A 167 -7.09 1.32 9.52
C TYR A 167 -6.70 2.46 8.58
N PRO A 168 -6.37 2.18 7.30
CA PRO A 168 -6.10 3.24 6.35
C PRO A 168 -7.38 4.04 6.05
N PRO A 169 -7.29 5.34 5.71
CA PRO A 169 -8.43 6.20 5.47
C PRO A 169 -9.45 5.62 4.48
N TYR A 170 -8.96 5.01 3.42
CA TYR A 170 -9.78 4.36 2.39
C TYR A 170 -9.94 2.86 2.66
N SER A 171 -10.55 2.53 3.81
CA SER A 171 -10.94 1.17 4.17
C SER A 171 -12.46 1.01 4.20
N SER A 172 -12.92 -0.24 4.23
CA SER A 172 -14.33 -0.58 4.42
C SER A 172 -14.75 -0.65 5.90
N LYS A 173 -13.86 -0.31 6.83
CA LYS A 173 -14.19 -0.18 8.25
C LYS A 173 -15.16 0.96 8.45
N THR A 174 -16.08 0.83 9.41
CA THR A 174 -17.07 1.87 9.74
C THR A 174 -16.69 2.62 11.00
N ILE A 175 -16.99 3.92 11.02
CA ILE A 175 -17.02 4.79 12.18
C ILE A 175 -18.44 5.34 12.26
N ASP A 176 -19.13 5.18 13.39
CA ASP A 176 -20.51 5.62 13.59
C ASP A 176 -21.47 5.14 12.49
N GLY A 177 -21.27 3.91 11.98
CA GLY A 177 -22.10 3.32 10.93
C GLY A 177 -21.76 3.76 9.50
N VAL A 178 -20.88 4.75 9.30
CA VAL A 178 -20.44 5.23 7.98
C VAL A 178 -19.08 4.64 7.63
N GLN A 179 -18.90 4.19 6.39
CA GLN A 179 -17.63 3.62 5.95
C GLN A 179 -16.52 4.67 5.88
N MET A 180 -15.34 4.35 6.38
CA MET A 180 -14.20 5.28 6.44
C MET A 180 -13.84 5.88 5.08
N HIS A 181 -13.92 5.10 3.99
CA HIS A 181 -13.65 5.63 2.66
C HIS A 181 -14.66 6.69 2.20
N GLN A 182 -15.90 6.66 2.69
CA GLN A 182 -16.91 7.71 2.43
C GLN A 182 -16.56 8.96 3.22
N LEU A 183 -16.25 8.81 4.52
CA LEU A 183 -15.80 9.92 5.36
C LEU A 183 -14.53 10.59 4.79
N ALA A 184 -13.56 9.79 4.35
CA ALA A 184 -12.34 10.30 3.74
C ALA A 184 -12.60 11.07 2.42
N ARG A 185 -13.53 10.58 1.58
CA ARG A 185 -13.93 11.29 0.36
C ARG A 185 -14.57 12.64 0.62
N ASN A 186 -15.34 12.73 1.69
CA ASN A 186 -16.06 13.94 2.08
C ASN A 186 -15.18 14.92 2.88
N GLY A 187 -13.95 14.53 3.26
CA GLY A 187 -13.12 15.32 4.17
C GLY A 187 -13.62 15.33 5.62
N GLU A 188 -14.42 14.34 6.00
CA GLU A 188 -15.07 14.22 7.31
C GLU A 188 -14.31 13.25 8.26
N LEU A 189 -13.13 12.79 7.85
CA LEU A 189 -12.34 11.87 8.66
C LEU A 189 -11.47 12.59 9.70
N ASP A 190 -11.16 13.85 9.47
CA ASP A 190 -10.35 14.69 10.34
C ASP A 190 -11.02 14.85 11.72
N GLY A 191 -10.23 14.69 12.80
CA GLY A 191 -10.72 14.77 14.17
C GLY A 191 -11.52 13.54 14.65
N LYS A 192 -11.72 12.51 13.82
CA LYS A 192 -12.34 11.25 14.25
C LYS A 192 -11.30 10.29 14.84
N ASP A 193 -11.73 9.53 15.85
CA ASP A 193 -10.91 8.44 16.40
C ASP A 193 -10.84 7.29 15.37
N ILE A 194 -9.66 7.11 14.77
CA ILE A 194 -9.45 6.09 13.76
C ILE A 194 -9.35 4.72 14.43
N PRO A 195 -10.24 3.77 14.09
CA PRO A 195 -10.19 2.43 14.65
C PRO A 195 -8.83 1.78 14.43
N LYS A 196 -8.43 1.00 15.42
CA LYS A 196 -7.16 0.27 15.41
C LYS A 196 -7.41 -1.24 15.52
N ARG A 197 -6.40 -2.01 15.19
CA ARG A 197 -6.43 -3.46 15.24
C ARG A 197 -5.05 -4.00 15.58
N MET A 198 -4.99 -5.01 16.45
CA MET A 198 -3.79 -5.82 16.65
C MET A 198 -3.51 -6.65 15.40
N VAL A 199 -2.30 -6.54 14.89
CA VAL A 199 -1.80 -7.30 13.73
C VAL A 199 -0.41 -7.87 14.03
N THR A 200 -0.03 -8.93 13.32
CA THR A 200 1.30 -9.52 13.44
C THR A 200 1.95 -9.57 12.07
N VAL A 201 3.16 -9.09 11.96
CA VAL A 201 4.08 -9.36 10.85
C VAL A 201 4.99 -10.49 11.31
N TYR A 202 4.90 -11.65 10.67
CA TYR A 202 5.66 -12.83 11.06
C TYR A 202 7.08 -12.83 10.51
N GLY A 203 7.30 -12.15 9.39
CA GLY A 203 8.61 -12.02 8.77
C GLY A 203 8.57 -11.20 7.50
N VAL A 204 9.76 -10.76 7.08
CA VAL A 204 10.05 -10.11 5.82
C VAL A 204 11.24 -10.81 5.19
N ASP A 205 11.21 -11.06 3.90
CA ASP A 205 12.31 -11.69 3.16
C ASP A 205 12.34 -11.20 1.69
N GLY A 206 13.38 -11.59 0.96
CA GLY A 206 13.53 -11.30 -0.45
C GLY A 206 13.57 -9.81 -0.76
N VAL A 207 14.27 -9.04 0.07
CA VAL A 207 14.38 -7.58 -0.09
C VAL A 207 15.30 -7.27 -1.27
N GLU A 208 14.75 -6.59 -2.26
CA GLU A 208 15.46 -6.14 -3.46
C GLU A 208 15.28 -4.63 -3.62
N THR A 209 16.34 -3.94 -4.04
CA THR A 209 16.31 -2.50 -4.31
C THR A 209 16.56 -2.23 -5.78
N ALA A 210 15.84 -1.25 -6.32
CA ALA A 210 16.00 -0.79 -7.70
C ALA A 210 15.86 0.72 -7.78
N ALA A 211 16.34 1.28 -8.89
CA ALA A 211 16.06 2.66 -9.28
C ALA A 211 15.27 2.62 -10.60
N ILE A 212 14.08 3.21 -10.60
CA ILE A 212 13.14 3.19 -11.74
C ILE A 212 12.73 4.64 -12.03
N SER A 213 12.61 5.00 -13.31
CA SER A 213 12.26 6.37 -13.69
C SER A 213 10.81 6.73 -13.31
N ARG A 214 10.56 8.01 -13.01
CA ARG A 214 9.20 8.53 -12.83
C ARG A 214 8.30 8.19 -14.01
N SER A 215 8.85 8.29 -15.22
CA SER A 215 8.11 8.00 -16.44
C SER A 215 7.58 6.57 -16.47
N GLU A 216 8.41 5.60 -16.12
CA GLU A 216 8.04 4.18 -16.09
C GLU A 216 7.02 3.87 -14.99
N ILE A 217 7.23 4.40 -13.78
CA ILE A 217 6.30 4.22 -12.66
C ILE A 217 4.93 4.82 -12.98
N ALA A 218 4.90 6.06 -13.48
CA ALA A 218 3.66 6.74 -13.81
C ALA A 218 2.91 6.06 -14.95
N ALA A 219 3.61 5.59 -15.98
CA ALA A 219 3.01 4.86 -17.10
C ALA A 219 2.33 3.57 -16.62
N ASP A 220 2.99 2.76 -15.78
CA ASP A 220 2.39 1.55 -15.20
C ASP A 220 1.20 1.89 -14.29
N LEU A 221 1.29 2.92 -13.45
CA LEU A 221 0.18 3.33 -12.59
C LEU A 221 -1.03 3.82 -13.39
N ILE A 222 -0.81 4.65 -14.40
CA ILE A 222 -1.87 5.19 -15.27
C ILE A 222 -2.60 4.06 -16.00
N ASP A 223 -1.86 3.07 -16.51
CA ASP A 223 -2.43 1.88 -17.14
C ASP A 223 -3.25 1.05 -16.15
N ARG A 224 -2.72 0.76 -14.95
CA ARG A 224 -3.42 0.02 -13.89
C ARG A 224 -4.68 0.74 -13.42
N ILE A 225 -4.62 2.06 -13.22
CA ILE A 225 -5.78 2.88 -12.83
C ILE A 225 -6.85 2.83 -13.93
N GLY A 226 -6.44 2.81 -15.19
CA GLY A 226 -7.34 2.67 -16.34
C GLY A 226 -8.13 1.37 -16.38
N ARG A 227 -7.65 0.32 -15.71
CA ARG A 227 -8.33 -0.98 -15.59
C ARG A 227 -9.33 -1.04 -14.43
N VAL A 228 -9.26 -0.10 -13.48
CA VAL A 228 -10.14 -0.08 -12.31
C VAL A 228 -11.54 0.34 -12.74
N THR A 229 -12.52 -0.48 -12.42
CA THR A 229 -13.94 -0.22 -12.67
C THR A 229 -14.61 0.39 -11.43
N GLY A 230 -15.75 1.05 -11.62
CA GLY A 230 -16.43 1.78 -10.55
C GLY A 230 -15.90 3.19 -10.34
N ASP A 231 -16.45 3.92 -9.37
CA ASP A 231 -16.05 5.28 -9.06
C ASP A 231 -14.96 5.30 -7.97
N PHE A 232 -13.70 5.44 -8.39
CA PHE A 232 -12.53 5.61 -7.53
C PHE A 232 -11.77 6.93 -7.79
N ARG A 233 -12.41 7.93 -8.37
CA ARG A 233 -11.80 9.24 -8.72
C ARG A 233 -10.69 9.11 -9.80
N GLN A 234 -10.77 8.10 -10.68
CA GLN A 234 -9.70 7.70 -11.59
C GLN A 234 -9.16 8.85 -12.43
N ASP A 235 -10.03 9.70 -13.00
CA ASP A 235 -9.60 10.80 -13.89
C ASP A 235 -8.72 11.80 -13.14
N ALA A 236 -9.11 12.20 -11.93
CA ALA A 236 -8.32 13.12 -11.12
C ALA A 236 -6.99 12.50 -10.67
N ILE A 237 -6.99 11.20 -10.35
CA ILE A 237 -5.79 10.48 -9.95
C ILE A 237 -4.83 10.32 -11.14
N ARG A 238 -5.33 9.93 -12.31
CA ARG A 238 -4.53 9.84 -13.54
C ARG A 238 -3.89 11.17 -13.90
N ALA A 239 -4.66 12.27 -13.84
CA ALA A 239 -4.14 13.62 -14.08
C ALA A 239 -3.03 13.98 -13.07
N ALA A 240 -3.17 13.61 -11.79
CA ALA A 240 -2.13 13.84 -10.79
C ALA A 240 -0.83 13.06 -11.09
N TRP A 241 -0.93 11.78 -11.48
CA TRP A 241 0.23 10.99 -11.87
C TRP A 241 0.89 11.48 -13.16
N GLN A 242 0.11 11.99 -14.13
CA GLN A 242 0.63 12.66 -15.34
C GLN A 242 1.39 13.94 -15.00
N ALA A 243 0.84 14.78 -14.12
CA ALA A 243 1.51 15.99 -13.66
C ALA A 243 2.81 15.67 -12.90
N TRP A 244 2.79 14.69 -12.00
CA TRP A 244 3.97 14.21 -11.27
C TRP A 244 5.07 13.69 -12.22
N GLN A 245 4.70 12.96 -13.26
CA GLN A 245 5.64 12.51 -14.30
C GLN A 245 6.26 13.70 -15.03
N ALA A 246 5.44 14.69 -15.42
CA ALA A 246 5.86 15.83 -16.23
C ALA A 246 6.86 16.77 -15.53
N GLU A 247 6.90 16.81 -14.18
CA GLU A 247 7.87 17.60 -13.42
C GLU A 247 9.32 17.22 -13.72
N ASP A 248 9.62 15.92 -13.77
CA ASP A 248 10.95 15.39 -14.10
C ASP A 248 10.82 13.90 -14.51
N PRO A 249 10.53 13.63 -15.80
CA PRO A 249 10.27 12.26 -16.28
C PRO A 249 11.43 11.28 -16.07
N ASN A 250 12.64 11.79 -16.13
CA ASN A 250 13.87 10.99 -16.05
C ASN A 250 14.39 10.83 -14.62
N ARG A 251 13.72 11.43 -13.64
CA ARG A 251 14.12 11.27 -12.24
C ARG A 251 14.03 9.82 -11.82
N MET A 252 15.15 9.30 -11.31
CA MET A 252 15.19 7.95 -10.76
C MET A 252 14.63 7.95 -9.34
N MET A 253 13.66 7.09 -9.13
CA MET A 253 12.99 6.86 -7.85
C MET A 253 13.53 5.59 -7.21
N SER A 254 13.77 5.63 -5.90
CA SER A 254 14.12 4.42 -5.16
C SER A 254 12.90 3.52 -5.03
N VAL A 255 13.08 2.25 -5.38
CA VAL A 255 12.06 1.22 -5.34
C VAL A 255 12.56 0.06 -4.50
N VAL A 256 11.70 -0.51 -3.68
CA VAL A 256 12.00 -1.69 -2.87
C VAL A 256 10.90 -2.73 -3.08
N SER A 257 11.31 -3.95 -3.34
CA SER A 257 10.43 -5.12 -3.38
C SER A 257 10.78 -6.06 -2.22
N PHE A 258 9.77 -6.68 -1.61
CA PHE A 258 9.95 -7.64 -0.54
C PHE A 258 8.75 -8.58 -0.43
N ARG A 259 8.94 -9.71 0.26
CA ARG A 259 7.85 -10.61 0.68
C ARG A 259 7.60 -10.42 2.17
N THR A 260 6.35 -10.62 2.58
CA THR A 260 5.98 -10.54 4.00
C THR A 260 4.82 -11.48 4.31
N ALA A 261 4.94 -12.21 5.42
CA ALA A 261 3.89 -13.03 6.00
C ALA A 261 3.25 -12.26 7.17
N VAL A 262 1.92 -12.18 7.17
CA VAL A 262 1.17 -11.34 8.13
C VAL A 262 -0.11 -12.02 8.59
N SER A 263 -0.56 -11.64 9.79
CA SER A 263 -1.86 -12.06 10.31
C SER A 263 -3.02 -11.48 9.48
N SER A 264 -4.16 -12.13 9.57
CA SER A 264 -5.40 -11.66 8.94
C SER A 264 -5.72 -10.21 9.32
N GLY A 265 -6.11 -9.43 8.32
CA GLY A 265 -6.54 -8.03 8.48
C GLY A 265 -5.42 -7.02 8.57
N THR A 266 -4.17 -7.44 8.37
CA THR A 266 -3.04 -6.52 8.21
C THR A 266 -3.15 -5.76 6.88
N TYR A 267 -3.00 -4.43 6.94
CA TYR A 267 -2.96 -3.56 5.77
C TYR A 267 -1.52 -3.27 5.38
N ILE A 268 -1.06 -3.87 4.29
CA ILE A 268 0.30 -3.63 3.76
C ILE A 268 0.47 -2.16 3.37
N ARG A 269 -0.58 -1.50 2.85
CA ARG A 269 -0.59 -0.06 2.56
C ARG A 269 -0.22 0.79 3.77
N SER A 270 -0.76 0.47 4.95
CA SER A 270 -0.43 1.19 6.19
C SER A 270 1.01 0.96 6.64
N ILE A 271 1.57 -0.26 6.46
CA ILE A 271 2.99 -0.54 6.74
C ILE A 271 3.87 0.31 5.82
N VAL A 272 3.55 0.37 4.52
CA VAL A 272 4.30 1.17 3.54
C VAL A 272 4.24 2.66 3.85
N HIS A 273 3.07 3.18 4.21
CA HIS A 273 2.92 4.57 4.61
C HIS A 273 3.77 4.90 5.84
N GLU A 274 3.73 4.05 6.86
CA GLU A 274 4.53 4.23 8.07
C GLU A 274 6.04 4.13 7.79
N LEU A 275 6.45 3.21 6.90
CA LEU A 275 7.83 3.12 6.42
C LEU A 275 8.30 4.44 5.80
N GLY A 276 7.49 5.02 4.91
CA GLY A 276 7.79 6.32 4.30
C GLY A 276 7.89 7.46 5.32
N LYS A 277 6.99 7.46 6.34
CA LYS A 277 7.05 8.43 7.44
C LYS A 277 8.33 8.31 8.26
N ARG A 278 8.73 7.10 8.63
CA ARG A 278 9.97 6.86 9.40
C ARG A 278 11.22 7.31 8.64
N LEU A 279 11.24 7.09 7.33
CA LEU A 279 12.33 7.53 6.46
C LEU A 279 12.26 9.04 6.14
N GLY A 280 11.14 9.71 6.42
CA GLY A 280 10.94 11.14 6.16
C GLY A 280 10.91 11.52 4.68
N VAL A 281 10.55 10.57 3.80
CA VAL A 281 10.58 10.76 2.33
C VAL A 281 9.25 10.45 1.63
N GLY A 282 8.23 10.03 2.38
CA GLY A 282 7.00 9.49 1.81
C GLY A 282 7.21 8.13 1.14
N ALA A 283 6.16 7.32 1.08
CA ALA A 283 6.16 6.06 0.34
C ALA A 283 4.75 5.73 -0.16
N VAL A 284 4.69 5.04 -1.29
CA VAL A 284 3.46 4.55 -1.88
C VAL A 284 3.60 3.07 -2.25
N LEU A 285 2.59 2.27 -1.94
CA LEU A 285 2.51 0.89 -2.39
C LEU A 285 2.19 0.87 -3.89
N TRP A 286 3.17 0.51 -4.70
CA TRP A 286 3.05 0.46 -6.16
C TRP A 286 2.42 -0.83 -6.64
N LYS A 287 2.96 -1.97 -6.18
CA LYS A 287 2.48 -3.30 -6.55
C LYS A 287 2.23 -4.15 -5.31
N LEU A 288 1.17 -4.93 -5.33
CA LEU A 288 0.85 -5.88 -4.26
C LEU A 288 0.28 -7.16 -4.87
N THR A 289 0.91 -8.28 -4.60
CA THR A 289 0.43 -9.60 -5.00
C THR A 289 0.24 -10.46 -3.77
N ARG A 290 -0.98 -10.98 -3.56
CA ARG A 290 -1.22 -11.96 -2.50
C ARG A 290 -0.87 -13.34 -3.01
N VAL A 291 0.18 -13.95 -2.45
CA VAL A 291 0.70 -15.24 -2.91
C VAL A 291 0.21 -16.42 -2.09
N ARG A 292 -0.21 -16.21 -0.82
CA ARG A 292 -0.70 -17.27 0.06
C ARG A 292 -1.83 -16.80 0.97
N ILE A 293 -2.75 -17.71 1.31
CA ILE A 293 -3.81 -17.59 2.32
C ILE A 293 -3.85 -18.91 3.10
N GLY A 294 -3.39 -18.92 4.37
CA GLY A 294 -3.22 -20.17 5.11
C GLY A 294 -2.35 -21.16 4.34
N ASP A 295 -2.87 -22.35 4.08
CA ASP A 295 -2.19 -23.40 3.31
C ASP A 295 -2.40 -23.30 1.79
N PHE A 296 -3.22 -22.35 1.34
CA PHE A 296 -3.51 -22.14 -0.08
C PHE A 296 -2.45 -21.25 -0.70
N ILE A 297 -1.79 -21.72 -1.74
CA ILE A 297 -0.69 -21.03 -2.44
C ILE A 297 -1.12 -20.77 -3.89
N LEU A 298 -0.78 -19.59 -4.39
CA LEU A 298 -0.84 -19.32 -5.82
C LEU A 298 0.31 -20.09 -6.48
N GLU A 299 -0.01 -21.15 -7.25
CA GLU A 299 0.99 -21.91 -7.98
C GLU A 299 1.79 -20.99 -8.88
N ASN A 300 3.13 -21.13 -8.82
CA ASN A 300 4.08 -20.30 -9.55
C ASN A 300 3.76 -20.30 -11.05
N LYS A 301 3.18 -19.21 -11.53
CA LYS A 301 3.47 -18.73 -12.86
C LYS A 301 4.61 -17.73 -12.70
N ASP A 302 5.72 -17.98 -13.36
CA ASP A 302 6.86 -17.08 -13.38
C ASP A 302 6.37 -15.65 -13.68
N PHE A 303 6.65 -14.73 -12.74
CA PHE A 303 6.29 -13.32 -12.84
C PHE A 303 7.53 -12.50 -13.19
#